data_2327c2980a5913fdf372f5f4e8ffe10e
#
_entry.id   2327c2980a5913fdf372f5f4e8ffe10e
#
_cell.length_a   1.000
_cell.length_b   1.000
_cell.length_c   1.000
_cell.angle_alpha   90.00
_cell.angle_beta   90.00
_cell.angle_gamma   90.00
#
_symmetry.space_group_name_H-M   'P 1'
#
loop_
_entity.id
_entity.type
_entity.pdbx_description
1 polymer ?
#
loop_
_entity_poly.entity_id
_entity_poly.type
_entity_poly.pdbx_seq_one_letter_code
_entity_poly.pdbx_strand_id
1 'polypeptide(L)'
;MIERFIEGTEIAVSVVDLGDGPQALPAVEIVPAAGQYDYTARYTAGQTAFYTQARLPSAALDSAAKAASCAHAALGLRDISRTDLIVSQSGEVYFLEVNVSPGMTETSTLPMALDAAGHEFGAACLNLLRLAAARGG
;
A
#
# COMPACT_ATOMS: atom_id res chain seq x y z
N MET A 1 -12.92 18.99 -4.40
CA MET A 1 -11.55 18.98 -4.97
C MET A 1 -11.66 18.56 -6.42
N ILE A 2 -10.91 19.15 -7.33
CA ILE A 2 -10.87 18.77 -8.75
C ILE A 2 -9.41 18.45 -9.07
N GLU A 3 -9.14 17.24 -9.53
CA GLU A 3 -7.81 16.76 -9.87
C GLU A 3 -7.78 16.25 -11.31
N ARG A 4 -6.59 16.21 -11.90
CA ARG A 4 -6.41 15.63 -13.23
C ARG A 4 -6.64 14.12 -13.15
N PHE A 5 -7.48 13.57 -14.02
CA PHE A 5 -7.59 12.12 -14.18
C PHE A 5 -6.28 11.56 -14.75
N ILE A 6 -5.73 10.55 -14.11
CA ILE A 6 -4.53 9.83 -14.56
C ILE A 6 -4.95 8.43 -15.03
N GLU A 7 -4.70 8.15 -16.29
CA GLU A 7 -4.89 6.82 -16.84
C GLU A 7 -3.68 5.93 -16.53
N GLY A 8 -3.91 4.77 -15.92
CA GLY A 8 -2.83 3.87 -15.54
C GLY A 8 -3.29 2.72 -14.66
N THR A 9 -2.32 2.00 -14.12
CA THR A 9 -2.54 0.89 -13.18
C THR A 9 -2.56 1.43 -11.75
N GLU A 10 -3.66 1.21 -11.03
CA GLU A 10 -3.78 1.59 -9.62
C GLU A 10 -3.07 0.55 -8.74
N ILE A 11 -2.22 1.03 -7.85
CA ILE A 11 -1.48 0.19 -6.91
C ILE A 11 -1.49 0.79 -5.50
N ALA A 12 -1.43 -0.08 -4.50
CA ALA A 12 -1.19 0.29 -3.11
C ALA A 12 0.18 -0.22 -2.66
N VAL A 13 0.99 0.67 -2.09
CA VAL A 13 2.28 0.31 -1.48
C VAL A 13 2.23 0.60 0.01
N SER A 14 2.31 -0.44 0.82
CA SER A 14 2.40 -0.31 2.28
C SER A 14 3.85 -0.15 2.71
N VAL A 15 4.08 0.70 3.71
CA VAL A 15 5.35 0.82 4.43
C VAL A 15 5.12 0.35 5.86
N VAL A 16 6.00 -0.54 6.35
CA VAL A 16 5.95 -1.03 7.72
C VAL A 16 7.32 -0.92 8.38
N ASP A 17 7.33 -0.61 9.68
CA ASP A 17 8.51 -0.73 10.53
C ASP A 17 8.28 -1.86 11.55
N LEU A 18 8.96 -2.97 11.37
CA LEU A 18 8.90 -4.12 12.27
C LEU A 18 10.08 -4.18 13.26
N GLY A 19 10.83 -3.07 13.38
CA GLY A 19 11.95 -2.92 14.30
C GLY A 19 13.31 -2.69 13.63
N ASP A 20 13.40 -2.92 12.32
CA ASP A 20 14.62 -2.72 11.52
C ASP A 20 14.57 -1.43 10.67
N GLY A 21 13.62 -0.56 10.96
CA GLY A 21 13.32 0.65 10.21
C GLY A 21 12.23 0.47 9.15
N PRO A 22 11.66 1.58 8.65
CA PRO A 22 10.56 1.54 7.69
C PRO A 22 10.96 0.88 6.36
N GLN A 23 10.20 -0.11 5.92
CA GLN A 23 10.41 -0.83 4.68
C GLN A 23 9.14 -0.83 3.83
N ALA A 24 9.28 -0.53 2.53
CA ALA A 24 8.18 -0.67 1.58
C ALA A 24 7.97 -2.16 1.28
N LEU A 25 6.72 -2.60 1.39
CA LEU A 25 6.29 -3.94 1.03
C LEU A 25 6.01 -4.05 -0.48
N PRO A 26 5.88 -5.27 -1.04
CA PRO A 26 5.48 -5.47 -2.42
C PRO A 26 4.19 -4.73 -2.76
N ALA A 27 4.17 -4.07 -3.92
CA ALA A 27 3.01 -3.34 -4.40
C ALA A 27 1.85 -4.30 -4.70
N VAL A 28 0.65 -3.96 -4.24
CA VAL A 28 -0.59 -4.66 -4.57
C VAL A 28 -1.31 -3.90 -5.68
N GLU A 29 -1.54 -4.55 -6.81
CA GLU A 29 -2.32 -4.00 -7.92
C GLU A 29 -3.82 -4.14 -7.62
N ILE A 30 -4.57 -3.09 -7.90
CA ILE A 30 -6.01 -2.98 -7.64
C ILE A 30 -6.72 -2.91 -9.00
N VAL A 31 -7.55 -3.92 -9.29
CA VAL A 31 -8.27 -4.01 -10.57
C VAL A 31 -9.78 -4.08 -10.31
N PRO A 32 -10.48 -2.95 -10.34
CA PRO A 32 -11.93 -2.93 -10.17
C PRO A 32 -12.63 -3.52 -11.39
N ALA A 33 -13.66 -4.34 -11.17
CA ALA A 33 -14.42 -4.99 -12.24
C ALA A 33 -15.14 -3.99 -13.17
N ALA A 34 -15.56 -2.85 -12.64
CA ALA A 34 -16.25 -1.78 -13.37
C ALA A 34 -15.30 -0.71 -13.94
N GLY A 35 -13.98 -0.91 -13.91
CA GLY A 35 -12.99 0.02 -14.45
C GLY A 35 -12.71 1.26 -13.59
N GLN A 36 -13.45 1.48 -12.51
CA GLN A 36 -13.20 2.55 -11.54
C GLN A 36 -13.26 2.00 -10.12
N TYR A 37 -12.27 2.35 -9.30
CA TYR A 37 -12.19 1.94 -7.90
C TYR A 37 -13.00 2.93 -7.04
N ASP A 38 -14.33 2.86 -7.16
CA ASP A 38 -15.26 3.65 -6.38
C ASP A 38 -15.56 3.01 -5.01
N TYR A 39 -16.48 3.65 -4.26
CA TYR A 39 -16.92 3.16 -2.96
C TYR A 39 -17.48 1.72 -3.03
N THR A 40 -18.26 1.41 -4.06
CA THR A 40 -18.88 0.10 -4.25
C THR A 40 -17.82 -0.97 -4.54
N ALA A 41 -16.86 -0.66 -5.41
CA ALA A 41 -15.73 -1.55 -5.72
C ALA A 41 -14.84 -1.81 -4.48
N ARG A 42 -14.73 -0.84 -3.57
CA ARG A 42 -13.92 -0.95 -2.34
C ARG A 42 -14.56 -1.85 -1.28
N TYR A 43 -15.89 -1.83 -1.15
CA TYR A 43 -16.58 -2.48 -0.03
C TYR A 43 -17.45 -3.67 -0.41
N THR A 44 -17.57 -4.00 -1.71
CA THR A 44 -18.34 -5.15 -2.18
C THR A 44 -17.40 -6.29 -2.57
N ALA A 45 -17.51 -7.41 -1.88
CA ALA A 45 -16.70 -8.60 -2.18
C ALA A 45 -16.90 -9.05 -3.64
N GLY A 46 -15.80 -9.37 -4.33
CA GLY A 46 -15.80 -9.82 -5.72
C GLY A 46 -15.87 -8.71 -6.78
N GLN A 47 -16.00 -7.43 -6.39
CA GLN A 47 -16.00 -6.30 -7.31
C GLN A 47 -14.58 -5.77 -7.63
N THR A 48 -13.56 -6.26 -6.93
CA THR A 48 -12.17 -5.86 -7.14
C THR A 48 -11.26 -7.08 -7.07
N ALA A 49 -10.42 -7.25 -8.07
CA ALA A 49 -9.33 -8.23 -8.05
C ALA A 49 -8.06 -7.54 -7.53
N PHE A 50 -7.32 -8.27 -6.68
CA PHE A 50 -6.04 -7.84 -6.15
C PHE A 50 -4.94 -8.78 -6.62
N TYR A 51 -3.82 -8.22 -7.07
CA TYR A 51 -2.62 -8.98 -7.42
C TYR A 51 -1.50 -8.57 -6.46
N THR A 52 -1.10 -9.49 -5.59
CA THR A 52 -0.13 -9.25 -4.50
C THR A 52 1.31 -9.02 -4.98
N GLN A 53 1.55 -9.21 -6.26
CA GLN A 53 2.72 -8.71 -6.98
C GLN A 53 2.18 -7.98 -8.20
N ALA A 54 2.14 -6.66 -8.13
CA ALA A 54 1.63 -5.82 -9.20
C ALA A 54 2.34 -6.14 -10.54
N ARG A 55 1.57 -6.30 -11.60
CA ARG A 55 2.03 -6.71 -12.93
C ARG A 55 2.63 -5.54 -13.70
N LEU A 56 3.68 -4.95 -13.14
CA LEU A 56 4.36 -3.76 -13.64
C LEU A 56 5.85 -4.05 -13.87
N PRO A 57 6.54 -3.29 -14.73
CA PRO A 57 7.99 -3.37 -14.87
C PRO A 57 8.70 -3.06 -13.54
N SER A 58 9.83 -3.74 -13.28
CA SER A 58 10.60 -3.57 -12.03
C SER A 58 10.97 -2.12 -11.75
N ALA A 59 11.38 -1.36 -12.76
CA ALA A 59 11.71 0.07 -12.61
C ALA A 59 10.53 0.91 -12.08
N ALA A 60 9.29 0.59 -12.50
CA ALA A 60 8.09 1.26 -12.00
C ALA A 60 7.78 0.84 -10.56
N LEU A 61 7.96 -0.45 -10.22
CA LEU A 61 7.80 -0.96 -8.86
C LEU A 61 8.81 -0.33 -7.90
N ASP A 62 10.08 -0.21 -8.31
CA ASP A 62 11.13 0.45 -7.53
C ASP A 62 10.80 1.94 -7.29
N SER A 63 10.30 2.62 -8.33
CA SER A 63 9.87 4.02 -8.24
C SER A 63 8.67 4.18 -7.29
N ALA A 64 7.71 3.27 -7.34
CA ALA A 64 6.54 3.25 -6.46
C ALA A 64 6.93 3.00 -5.00
N ALA A 65 7.80 2.03 -4.73
CA ALA A 65 8.34 1.75 -3.40
C ALA A 65 9.09 2.95 -2.83
N LYS A 66 9.91 3.62 -3.65
CA LYS A 66 10.61 4.84 -3.27
C LYS A 66 9.64 5.99 -2.97
N ALA A 67 8.59 6.17 -3.78
CA ALA A 67 7.59 7.21 -3.56
C ALA A 67 6.86 6.99 -2.22
N ALA A 68 6.44 5.76 -1.92
CA ALA A 68 5.78 5.41 -0.66
C ALA A 68 6.71 5.62 0.55
N SER A 69 7.96 5.18 0.47
CA SER A 69 8.96 5.40 1.53
C SER A 69 9.26 6.89 1.75
N CYS A 70 9.35 7.67 0.68
CA CYS A 70 9.54 9.12 0.77
C CYS A 70 8.33 9.81 1.43
N ALA A 71 7.09 9.43 1.07
CA ALA A 71 5.88 9.98 1.67
C ALA A 71 5.82 9.66 3.17
N HIS A 72 6.10 8.40 3.54
CA HIS A 72 6.16 7.95 4.94
C HIS A 72 7.15 8.79 5.76
N ALA A 73 8.37 8.96 5.25
CA ALA A 73 9.43 9.72 5.92
C ALA A 73 9.14 11.22 5.97
N ALA A 74 8.69 11.83 4.87
CA ALA A 74 8.42 13.26 4.77
C ALA A 74 7.31 13.73 5.73
N LEU A 75 6.33 12.85 6.00
CA LEU A 75 5.23 13.11 6.93
C LEU A 75 5.57 12.69 8.37
N GLY A 76 6.78 12.17 8.63
CA GLY A 76 7.18 11.72 9.96
C GLY A 76 6.31 10.57 10.48
N LEU A 77 5.83 9.71 9.59
CA LEU A 77 4.95 8.60 9.97
C LEU A 77 5.72 7.51 10.71
N ARG A 78 5.00 6.72 11.49
CA ARG A 78 5.54 5.62 12.29
C ARG A 78 4.76 4.35 12.00
N ASP A 79 5.42 3.24 12.22
CA ASP A 79 4.85 1.89 12.28
C ASP A 79 4.31 1.42 10.94
N ILE A 80 3.20 1.98 10.48
CA ILE A 80 2.54 1.57 9.23
C ILE A 80 1.99 2.77 8.47
N SER A 81 2.02 2.68 7.14
CA SER A 81 1.25 3.51 6.24
C SER A 81 0.93 2.76 4.95
N ARG A 82 -0.03 3.25 4.18
CA ARG A 82 -0.31 2.80 2.82
C ARG A 82 -0.37 4.00 1.91
N THR A 83 0.41 3.97 0.84
CA THR A 83 0.39 5.00 -0.20
C THR A 83 -0.34 4.45 -1.42
N ASP A 84 -1.34 5.18 -1.89
CA ASP A 84 -2.11 4.85 -3.09
C ASP A 84 -1.52 5.64 -4.26
N LEU A 85 -1.21 4.92 -5.34
CA LEU A 85 -0.47 5.42 -6.49
C LEU A 85 -1.13 4.97 -7.80
N ILE A 86 -0.93 5.73 -8.87
CA ILE A 86 -1.20 5.29 -10.24
C ILE A 86 0.11 5.23 -11.01
N VAL A 87 0.34 4.13 -11.72
CA VAL A 87 1.45 4.00 -12.65
C VAL A 87 0.92 4.11 -14.08
N SER A 88 1.32 5.16 -14.79
CA SER A 88 0.92 5.38 -16.18
C SER A 88 1.50 4.34 -17.13
N GLN A 89 1.00 4.30 -18.36
CA GLN A 89 1.55 3.43 -19.40
C GLN A 89 3.02 3.72 -19.74
N SER A 90 3.48 4.96 -19.50
CA SER A 90 4.90 5.33 -19.65
C SER A 90 5.79 4.90 -18.47
N GLY A 91 5.20 4.33 -17.40
CA GLY A 91 5.91 3.94 -16.18
C GLY A 91 6.10 5.08 -15.17
N GLU A 92 5.50 6.24 -15.41
CA GLU A 92 5.54 7.36 -14.48
C GLU A 92 4.59 7.10 -13.30
N VAL A 93 5.07 7.36 -12.08
CA VAL A 93 4.35 7.12 -10.83
C VAL A 93 3.70 8.40 -10.35
N TYR A 94 2.38 8.37 -10.17
CA TYR A 94 1.59 9.47 -9.63
C TYR A 94 1.11 9.15 -8.23
N PHE A 95 1.45 10.03 -7.29
CA PHE A 95 1.00 9.95 -5.90
C PHE A 95 -0.45 10.45 -5.79
N LEU A 96 -1.32 9.68 -5.13
CA LEU A 96 -2.70 10.06 -4.84
C LEU A 96 -2.85 10.50 -3.38
N GLU A 97 -2.65 9.55 -2.46
CA GLU A 97 -2.80 9.78 -1.03
C GLU A 97 -1.92 8.83 -0.20
N VAL A 98 -1.72 9.18 1.07
CA VAL A 98 -1.18 8.27 2.08
C VAL A 98 -2.19 8.09 3.20
N ASN A 99 -2.42 6.84 3.57
CA ASN A 99 -3.31 6.44 4.66
C ASN A 99 -2.47 5.96 5.86
N VAL A 100 -2.65 6.62 7.02
CA VAL A 100 -1.92 6.32 8.26
C VAL A 100 -2.60 5.24 9.11
N SER A 101 -3.79 4.81 8.73
CA SER A 101 -4.54 3.73 9.38
C SER A 101 -5.15 2.80 8.33
N PRO A 102 -4.30 2.09 7.55
CA PRO A 102 -4.77 1.21 6.49
C PRO A 102 -5.62 0.06 7.06
N GLY A 103 -6.55 -0.45 6.24
CA GLY A 103 -7.39 -1.59 6.61
C GLY A 103 -6.56 -2.83 6.93
N MET A 104 -7.04 -3.62 7.89
CA MET A 104 -6.38 -4.83 8.38
C MET A 104 -7.27 -6.08 8.25
N THR A 105 -8.23 -6.07 7.33
CA THR A 105 -9.06 -7.24 7.03
C THR A 105 -8.43 -8.10 5.94
N GLU A 106 -8.91 -9.31 5.74
CA GLU A 106 -8.43 -10.23 4.70
C GLU A 106 -8.52 -9.64 3.26
N THR A 107 -9.42 -8.69 3.06
CA THR A 107 -9.60 -7.99 1.77
C THR A 107 -8.82 -6.67 1.69
N SER A 108 -7.98 -6.37 2.67
CA SER A 108 -7.17 -5.15 2.71
C SER A 108 -5.79 -5.38 2.12
N THR A 109 -5.25 -4.37 1.46
CA THR A 109 -3.96 -4.47 0.74
C THR A 109 -2.75 -4.60 1.67
N LEU A 110 -2.79 -4.09 2.92
CA LEU A 110 -1.69 -4.25 3.87
C LEU A 110 -1.45 -5.72 4.28
N PRO A 111 -2.46 -6.50 4.74
CA PRO A 111 -2.28 -7.93 4.99
C PRO A 111 -1.78 -8.71 3.77
N MET A 112 -2.31 -8.40 2.59
CA MET A 112 -1.88 -9.01 1.33
C MET A 112 -0.40 -8.72 1.03
N ALA A 113 0.05 -7.49 1.24
CA ALA A 113 1.45 -7.10 1.02
C ALA A 113 2.40 -7.74 2.04
N LEU A 114 1.98 -7.88 3.31
CA LEU A 114 2.73 -8.59 4.34
C LEU A 114 2.93 -10.06 3.97
N ASP A 115 1.87 -10.75 3.57
CA ASP A 115 1.92 -12.14 3.14
C ASP A 115 2.85 -12.31 1.91
N ALA A 116 2.74 -11.43 0.92
CA ALA A 116 3.62 -11.43 -0.26
C ALA A 116 5.11 -11.20 0.10
N ALA A 117 5.38 -10.50 1.20
CA ALA A 117 6.73 -10.31 1.74
C ALA A 117 7.21 -11.46 2.66
N GLY A 118 6.36 -12.47 2.89
CA GLY A 118 6.66 -13.61 3.77
C GLY A 118 6.47 -13.32 5.27
N HIS A 119 5.75 -12.27 5.61
CA HIS A 119 5.41 -11.94 7.00
C HIS A 119 4.04 -12.51 7.36
N GLU A 120 3.96 -13.30 8.42
CA GLU A 120 2.68 -13.72 8.98
C GLU A 120 1.98 -12.51 9.65
N PHE A 121 0.71 -12.26 9.30
CA PHE A 121 0.00 -11.04 9.68
C PHE A 121 -0.13 -10.86 11.20
N GLY A 122 -0.48 -11.92 11.93
CA GLY A 122 -0.60 -11.86 13.40
C GLY A 122 0.74 -11.59 14.08
N ALA A 123 1.82 -12.17 13.56
CA ALA A 123 3.17 -11.91 14.06
C ALA A 123 3.60 -10.46 13.81
N ALA A 124 3.29 -9.91 12.64
CA ALA A 124 3.55 -8.51 12.32
C ALA A 124 2.76 -7.57 13.26
N CYS A 125 1.47 -7.83 13.48
CA CYS A 125 0.65 -7.07 14.43
C CYS A 125 1.21 -7.12 15.85
N LEU A 126 1.59 -8.31 16.33
CA LEU A 126 2.19 -8.45 17.66
C LEU A 126 3.50 -7.67 17.79
N ASN A 127 4.33 -7.66 16.75
CA ASN A 127 5.58 -6.92 16.73
C ASN A 127 5.33 -5.40 16.79
N LEU A 128 4.40 -4.89 15.99
CA LEU A 128 3.99 -3.48 16.03
C LEU A 128 3.50 -3.07 17.42
N LEU A 129 2.69 -3.90 18.09
CA LEU A 129 2.24 -3.65 19.46
C LEU A 129 3.40 -3.61 20.46
N ARG A 130 4.37 -4.51 20.33
CA ARG A 130 5.58 -4.53 21.19
C ARG A 130 6.41 -3.28 21.00
N LEU A 131 6.63 -2.85 19.76
CA LEU A 131 7.37 -1.62 19.43
C LEU A 131 6.65 -0.39 19.97
N ALA A 132 5.33 -0.32 19.84
CA ALA A 132 4.53 0.77 20.39
C ALA A 132 4.62 0.82 21.92
N ALA A 133 4.50 -0.33 22.60
CA ALA A 133 4.61 -0.42 24.05
C ALA A 133 6.01 -0.01 24.57
N ALA A 134 7.07 -0.37 23.84
CA ALA A 134 8.45 -0.04 24.22
C ALA A 134 8.78 1.45 24.12
N ARG A 135 8.02 2.21 23.31
CA ARG A 135 8.22 3.67 23.19
C ARG A 135 7.67 4.47 24.39
N GLY A 136 6.90 3.83 25.24
CA GLY A 136 6.18 4.51 26.30
C GLY A 136 5.01 5.35 25.74
N GLY A 137 3.87 5.30 26.37
CA GLY A 137 2.74 6.11 25.99
C GLY A 137 2.97 7.60 26.27
#